data_2c6b50dcd565f8868aa04bef712a90ce
#
_entry.id   2c6b50dcd565f8868aa04bef712a90ce
#
_cell.length_a   1.000
_cell.length_b   1.000
_cell.length_c   1.000
_cell.angle_alpha   90.00
_cell.angle_beta   90.00
_cell.angle_gamma   90.00
#
_symmetry.space_group_name_H-M   'P 1'
#
loop_
_entity.id
_entity.type
_entity.pdbx_description
1 polymer ?
#
loop_
_entity_poly.entity_id
_entity_poly.type
_entity_poly.pdbx_seq_one_letter_code
_entity_poly.pdbx_strand_id
1 'polypeptide(L)'
;NAEGFAKECAVVTHYRLENDPDNEGKLRVDPNAKLEEELIIRPTSEAIIWNTYKGWIHSYRDLPLLINQWANVMRWEMRTRPFLRTAEFLWQEGHTAHATKDEAIAEARQMHDVYAQFAEEHMAMPVIKGYKSENERFAGAVDTFTIEALMQDGKALQAGTSHFLGQNFAKAFDVKYLTSENKEEYVWATSWGVSTRLIGALIMTHSDDQGLVLPPKLAPIQVVIVPIPKPTEEIMEVANKITKELKAKGISVKVDTDDRKRPGFKFAEYEMKGVPVRLGIGARDLAKGVVEVA
;
A
#
# COMPACT_ATOMS: atom_id res chain seq x y z
N ASN A 1 -17.92 12.45 -9.35
CA ASN A 1 -17.71 13.87 -9.25
C ASN A 1 -16.28 14.16 -8.78
N ALA A 2 -15.42 14.62 -9.71
CA ALA A 2 -14.00 14.85 -9.42
C ALA A 2 -13.74 16.28 -8.88
N GLU A 3 -14.76 16.98 -8.39
CA GLU A 3 -14.66 18.39 -7.98
C GLU A 3 -13.56 18.64 -6.96
N GLY A 4 -13.41 17.76 -5.97
CA GLY A 4 -12.33 17.81 -4.98
C GLY A 4 -10.93 17.58 -5.53
N PHE A 5 -10.80 17.00 -6.73
CA PHE A 5 -9.55 16.68 -7.41
C PHE A 5 -9.34 17.44 -8.72
N ALA A 6 -10.20 18.41 -9.04
CA ALA A 6 -10.17 19.08 -10.35
C ALA A 6 -8.79 19.68 -10.70
N LYS A 7 -8.06 20.17 -9.69
CA LYS A 7 -6.71 20.74 -9.87
C LYS A 7 -5.59 19.70 -9.95
N GLU A 8 -5.88 18.43 -9.64
CA GLU A 8 -4.91 17.34 -9.57
C GLU A 8 -5.15 16.28 -10.65
N CYS A 9 -6.16 16.47 -11.51
CA CYS A 9 -6.44 15.53 -12.58
C CYS A 9 -5.39 15.61 -13.69
N ALA A 10 -4.91 14.46 -14.14
CA ALA A 10 -4.18 14.33 -15.39
C ALA A 10 -5.20 14.11 -16.54
N VAL A 11 -4.99 14.80 -17.62
CA VAL A 11 -5.92 14.80 -18.77
C VAL A 11 -5.19 14.32 -20.03
N VAL A 12 -5.76 13.34 -20.72
CA VAL A 12 -5.27 12.87 -22.00
C VAL A 12 -6.00 13.64 -23.10
N THR A 13 -5.25 14.39 -23.88
CA THR A 13 -5.78 15.28 -24.93
C THR A 13 -5.58 14.75 -26.36
N HIS A 14 -4.61 13.83 -26.54
CA HIS A 14 -4.24 13.27 -27.84
C HIS A 14 -4.02 11.76 -27.74
N TYR A 15 -4.22 11.04 -28.84
CA TYR A 15 -4.16 9.58 -28.87
C TYR A 15 -2.90 8.99 -29.50
N ARG A 16 -1.98 9.81 -30.04
CA ARG A 16 -0.71 9.31 -30.59
C ARG A 16 0.41 10.33 -30.58
N LEU A 17 1.62 9.82 -30.81
CA LEU A 17 2.84 10.58 -31.01
C LEU A 17 3.28 10.50 -32.48
N GLU A 18 4.07 11.49 -32.91
CA GLU A 18 4.77 11.50 -34.20
C GLU A 18 6.27 11.80 -34.00
N ASN A 19 7.06 11.58 -35.04
CA ASN A 19 8.44 12.04 -35.04
C ASN A 19 8.49 13.56 -34.98
N ASP A 20 9.33 14.10 -34.09
CA ASP A 20 9.50 15.54 -33.98
C ASP A 20 10.30 16.06 -35.20
N PRO A 21 9.72 16.92 -36.06
CA PRO A 21 10.41 17.42 -37.23
C PRO A 21 11.59 18.35 -36.91
N ASP A 22 11.62 18.93 -35.69
CA ASP A 22 12.63 19.88 -35.29
C ASP A 22 13.76 19.21 -34.47
N ASN A 23 13.58 17.95 -34.05
CA ASN A 23 14.53 17.21 -33.23
C ASN A 23 14.63 15.74 -33.68
N GLU A 24 15.66 15.42 -34.43
CA GLU A 24 15.90 14.06 -34.93
C GLU A 24 15.98 13.04 -33.78
N GLY A 25 15.24 11.94 -33.94
CA GLY A 25 15.20 10.85 -32.97
C GLY A 25 14.31 11.11 -31.74
N LYS A 26 13.58 12.22 -31.69
CA LYS A 26 12.60 12.51 -30.64
C LYS A 26 11.16 12.34 -31.13
N LEU A 27 10.27 12.09 -30.18
CA LEU A 27 8.84 12.06 -30.41
C LEU A 27 8.18 13.30 -29.80
N ARG A 28 7.12 13.77 -30.44
CA ARG A 28 6.22 14.81 -29.93
C ARG A 28 4.77 14.36 -30.05
N VAL A 29 3.88 15.05 -29.35
CA VAL A 29 2.43 14.86 -29.52
C VAL A 29 2.04 15.25 -30.96
N ASP A 30 1.34 14.34 -31.67
CA ASP A 30 0.81 14.64 -32.99
C ASP A 30 -0.34 15.65 -32.86
N PRO A 31 -0.21 16.88 -33.40
CA PRO A 31 -1.24 17.90 -33.30
C PRO A 31 -2.54 17.53 -34.03
N ASN A 32 -2.49 16.58 -34.97
CA ASN A 32 -3.66 16.12 -35.72
C ASN A 32 -4.40 14.96 -35.01
N ALA A 33 -3.84 14.46 -33.90
CA ALA A 33 -4.40 13.35 -33.17
C ALA A 33 -5.16 13.81 -31.89
N LYS A 34 -5.70 15.02 -31.89
CA LYS A 34 -6.48 15.53 -30.76
C LYS A 34 -7.75 14.69 -30.56
N LEU A 35 -8.07 14.34 -29.33
CA LEU A 35 -9.32 13.69 -28.97
C LEU A 35 -10.50 14.66 -29.12
N GLU A 36 -11.65 14.17 -29.60
CA GLU A 36 -12.90 14.93 -29.62
C GLU A 36 -13.36 15.23 -28.18
N GLU A 37 -13.26 14.24 -27.29
CA GLU A 37 -13.51 14.36 -25.86
C GLU A 37 -12.24 13.98 -25.10
N GLU A 38 -11.79 14.85 -24.22
CA GLU A 38 -10.62 14.62 -23.39
C GLU A 38 -10.90 13.54 -22.34
N LEU A 39 -9.91 12.69 -22.05
CA LEU A 39 -10.02 11.64 -21.06
C LEU A 39 -9.34 12.06 -19.76
N ILE A 40 -10.04 11.92 -18.66
CA ILE A 40 -9.49 12.16 -17.32
C ILE A 40 -8.96 10.84 -16.77
N ILE A 41 -7.68 10.79 -16.41
CA ILE A 41 -7.12 9.66 -15.68
C ILE A 41 -7.67 9.71 -14.26
N ARG A 42 -8.22 8.60 -13.78
CA ARG A 42 -8.87 8.54 -12.47
C ARG A 42 -7.96 9.02 -11.33
N PRO A 43 -8.34 10.07 -10.59
CA PRO A 43 -7.65 10.47 -9.37
C PRO A 43 -8.14 9.68 -8.15
N THR A 44 -9.29 9.01 -8.29
CA THR A 44 -9.97 8.18 -7.30
C THR A 44 -10.99 7.30 -8.02
N SER A 45 -11.45 6.23 -7.39
CA SER A 45 -12.26 5.20 -8.07
C SER A 45 -13.77 5.28 -7.79
N GLU A 46 -14.23 6.12 -6.86
CA GLU A 46 -15.62 6.14 -6.42
C GLU A 46 -16.60 6.34 -7.59
N ALA A 47 -16.35 7.29 -8.48
CA ALA A 47 -17.26 7.58 -9.59
C ALA A 47 -17.40 6.38 -10.55
N ILE A 48 -16.31 5.71 -10.87
CA ILE A 48 -16.30 4.54 -11.75
C ILE A 48 -17.03 3.37 -11.08
N ILE A 49 -16.71 3.13 -9.81
CA ILE A 49 -17.28 2.02 -9.05
C ILE A 49 -18.77 2.21 -8.82
N TRP A 50 -19.22 3.39 -8.42
CA TRP A 50 -20.63 3.67 -8.17
C TRP A 50 -21.46 3.65 -9.45
N ASN A 51 -20.91 4.07 -10.58
CA ASN A 51 -21.56 3.89 -11.87
C ASN A 51 -21.73 2.39 -12.23
N THR A 52 -20.77 1.55 -11.84
CA THR A 52 -20.86 0.10 -12.03
C THR A 52 -21.87 -0.53 -11.06
N TYR A 53 -21.89 -0.11 -9.80
CA TYR A 53 -22.82 -0.62 -8.79
C TYR A 53 -24.28 -0.39 -9.13
N LYS A 54 -24.59 0.66 -9.88
CA LYS A 54 -25.92 0.88 -10.42
C LYS A 54 -26.44 -0.31 -11.23
N GLY A 55 -25.55 -1.00 -11.95
CA GLY A 55 -25.89 -2.21 -12.70
C GLY A 55 -25.86 -3.52 -11.90
N TRP A 56 -25.29 -3.51 -10.70
CA TRP A 56 -25.09 -4.72 -9.90
C TRP A 56 -26.06 -4.83 -8.70
N ILE A 57 -26.48 -3.72 -8.14
CA ILE A 57 -27.33 -3.68 -6.95
C ILE A 57 -28.78 -3.39 -7.38
N HIS A 58 -29.68 -4.34 -7.11
CA HIS A 58 -31.09 -4.24 -7.44
C HIS A 58 -32.00 -4.57 -6.27
N SER A 59 -31.61 -5.51 -5.39
CA SER A 59 -32.42 -5.93 -4.28
C SER A 59 -31.61 -6.06 -2.98
N TYR A 60 -32.32 -6.16 -1.86
CA TYR A 60 -31.70 -6.38 -0.54
C TYR A 60 -30.82 -7.64 -0.49
N ARG A 61 -31.03 -8.58 -1.42
CA ARG A 61 -30.23 -9.82 -1.51
C ARG A 61 -28.85 -9.59 -2.08
N ASP A 62 -28.63 -8.46 -2.75
CA ASP A 62 -27.33 -8.07 -3.29
C ASP A 62 -26.45 -7.37 -2.24
N LEU A 63 -27.01 -7.13 -1.05
CA LEU A 63 -26.35 -6.42 0.04
C LEU A 63 -26.04 -7.33 1.24
N PRO A 64 -24.94 -7.09 1.97
CA PRO A 64 -23.91 -6.09 1.68
C PRO A 64 -23.06 -6.48 0.47
N LEU A 65 -22.68 -5.50 -0.34
CA LEU A 65 -21.68 -5.68 -1.38
C LEU A 65 -20.31 -5.20 -0.86
N LEU A 66 -19.40 -6.14 -0.70
CA LEU A 66 -18.08 -5.91 -0.12
C LEU A 66 -17.01 -6.17 -1.18
N ILE A 67 -16.44 -5.13 -1.73
CA ILE A 67 -15.43 -5.24 -2.79
C ILE A 67 -14.19 -4.44 -2.43
N ASN A 68 -13.07 -5.02 -2.74
CA ASN A 68 -11.76 -4.43 -2.60
C ASN A 68 -10.95 -4.68 -3.87
N GLN A 69 -10.07 -3.76 -4.22
CA GLN A 69 -9.16 -3.90 -5.35
C GLN A 69 -7.75 -3.42 -5.00
N TRP A 70 -6.77 -4.05 -5.65
CA TRP A 70 -5.41 -3.54 -5.78
C TRP A 70 -5.35 -2.77 -7.09
N ALA A 71 -5.09 -1.48 -7.02
CA ALA A 71 -5.22 -0.60 -8.17
C ALA A 71 -4.20 0.54 -8.11
N ASN A 72 -4.25 1.38 -9.12
CA ASN A 72 -3.52 2.63 -9.17
C ASN A 72 -4.46 3.79 -9.45
N VAL A 73 -4.04 4.97 -9.05
CA VAL A 73 -4.67 6.24 -9.40
C VAL A 73 -3.57 7.27 -9.72
N MET A 74 -3.94 8.33 -10.42
CA MET A 74 -3.03 9.39 -10.77
C MET A 74 -3.57 10.74 -10.27
N ARG A 75 -2.74 11.43 -9.48
CA ARG A 75 -2.99 12.79 -9.03
C ARG A 75 -1.79 13.64 -9.39
N TRP A 76 -1.99 14.72 -10.11
CA TRP A 76 -0.89 15.57 -10.53
C TRP A 76 -0.24 16.22 -9.32
N GLU A 77 0.98 15.79 -9.01
CA GLU A 77 1.75 16.28 -7.86
C GLU A 77 2.93 17.12 -8.34
N MET A 78 2.96 18.38 -7.93
CA MET A 78 4.02 19.31 -8.30
C MET A 78 5.33 19.10 -7.53
N ARG A 79 5.25 18.53 -6.33
CA ARG A 79 6.40 18.29 -5.45
C ARG A 79 6.40 16.87 -4.97
N THR A 80 6.93 15.98 -5.80
CA THR A 80 6.99 14.55 -5.49
C THR A 80 7.99 14.26 -4.36
N ARG A 81 7.65 13.25 -3.55
CA ARG A 81 8.51 12.63 -2.54
C ARG A 81 8.36 11.12 -2.65
N PRO A 82 9.46 10.34 -2.70
CA PRO A 82 9.38 8.88 -2.82
C PRO A 82 8.39 8.28 -1.82
N PHE A 83 7.50 7.42 -2.29
CA PHE A 83 6.40 6.76 -1.56
C PHE A 83 5.36 7.68 -0.92
N LEU A 84 5.70 8.88 -0.49
CA LEU A 84 4.81 9.76 0.27
C LEU A 84 3.87 10.57 -0.62
N ARG A 85 4.42 11.13 -1.71
CA ARG A 85 3.70 11.94 -2.71
C ARG A 85 4.25 11.66 -4.09
N THR A 86 3.57 10.82 -4.84
CA THR A 86 3.90 10.47 -6.22
C THR A 86 2.72 10.79 -7.13
N ALA A 87 3.00 11.12 -8.38
CA ALA A 87 1.94 11.44 -9.34
C ALA A 87 1.04 10.23 -9.60
N GLU A 88 1.62 9.05 -9.75
CA GLU A 88 0.92 7.78 -9.76
C GLU A 88 1.29 7.00 -8.51
N PHE A 89 0.33 6.35 -7.88
CA PHE A 89 0.60 5.48 -6.74
C PHE A 89 -0.29 4.24 -6.75
N LEU A 90 0.27 3.19 -6.19
CA LEU A 90 -0.43 1.93 -5.97
C LEU A 90 -1.09 1.95 -4.59
N TRP A 91 -2.27 1.40 -4.53
CA TRP A 91 -3.01 1.28 -3.29
C TRP A 91 -3.90 0.05 -3.24
N GLN A 92 -4.36 -0.26 -2.08
CA GLN A 92 -5.50 -1.09 -1.81
C GLN A 92 -6.66 -0.16 -1.47
N GLU A 93 -7.79 -0.35 -2.09
CA GLU A 93 -9.01 0.39 -1.79
C GLU A 93 -10.22 -0.55 -1.76
N GLY A 94 -11.09 -0.31 -0.81
CA GLY A 94 -12.37 -1.00 -0.71
C GLY A 94 -13.52 -0.04 -0.91
N HIS A 95 -14.59 -0.56 -1.49
CA HIS A 95 -15.82 0.17 -1.74
C HIS A 95 -16.99 -0.75 -1.43
N THR A 96 -17.78 -0.38 -0.43
CA THR A 96 -18.84 -1.25 0.07
C THR A 96 -20.19 -0.56 0.05
N ALA A 97 -21.23 -1.34 -0.13
CA ALA A 97 -22.63 -0.88 -0.11
C ALA A 97 -23.44 -1.71 0.89
N HIS A 98 -24.26 -1.05 1.66
CA HIS A 98 -25.03 -1.63 2.76
C HIS A 98 -26.49 -1.18 2.73
N ALA A 99 -27.36 -2.02 3.30
CA ALA A 99 -28.78 -1.71 3.42
C ALA A 99 -29.05 -0.63 4.47
N THR A 100 -28.26 -0.59 5.55
CA THR A 100 -28.48 0.32 6.66
C THR A 100 -27.28 1.23 6.96
N LYS A 101 -27.57 2.37 7.56
CA LYS A 101 -26.56 3.29 8.05
C LYS A 101 -25.61 2.65 9.06
N ASP A 102 -26.16 1.87 9.98
CA ASP A 102 -25.39 1.29 11.07
C ASP A 102 -24.42 0.21 10.56
N GLU A 103 -24.84 -0.59 9.56
CA GLU A 103 -23.95 -1.54 8.90
C GLU A 103 -22.77 -0.84 8.20
N ALA A 104 -23.03 0.25 7.48
CA ALA A 104 -21.99 1.00 6.81
C ALA A 104 -21.01 1.65 7.81
N ILE A 105 -21.51 2.22 8.91
CA ILE A 105 -20.65 2.79 9.97
C ILE A 105 -19.81 1.67 10.61
N ALA A 106 -20.41 0.49 10.87
CA ALA A 106 -19.69 -0.65 11.44
C ALA A 106 -18.55 -1.10 10.51
N GLU A 107 -18.79 -1.19 9.20
CA GLU A 107 -17.77 -1.53 8.20
C GLU A 107 -16.65 -0.48 8.17
N ALA A 108 -16.98 0.81 8.14
CA ALA A 108 -15.97 1.86 8.14
C ALA A 108 -15.10 1.82 9.40
N ARG A 109 -15.66 1.54 10.56
CA ARG A 109 -14.93 1.37 11.82
C ARG A 109 -14.08 0.10 11.83
N GLN A 110 -14.60 -1.00 11.33
CA GLN A 110 -13.87 -2.26 11.23
C GLN A 110 -12.60 -2.08 10.39
N MET A 111 -12.69 -1.42 9.24
CA MET A 111 -11.52 -1.18 8.40
C MET A 111 -10.54 -0.19 9.00
N HIS A 112 -11.01 0.79 9.75
CA HIS A 112 -10.16 1.66 10.56
C HIS A 112 -9.35 0.87 11.59
N ASP A 113 -9.98 -0.09 12.26
CA ASP A 113 -9.31 -0.98 13.23
C ASP A 113 -8.31 -1.93 12.53
N VAL A 114 -8.67 -2.51 11.39
CA VAL A 114 -7.78 -3.36 10.60
C VAL A 114 -6.51 -2.61 10.17
N TYR A 115 -6.63 -1.38 9.72
CA TYR A 115 -5.47 -0.57 9.35
C TYR A 115 -4.59 -0.22 10.54
N ALA A 116 -5.18 0.13 11.68
CA ALA A 116 -4.44 0.37 12.91
C ALA A 116 -3.71 -0.89 13.39
N GLN A 117 -4.38 -2.03 13.38
CA GLN A 117 -3.80 -3.31 13.75
C GLN A 117 -2.64 -3.69 12.82
N PHE A 118 -2.79 -3.53 11.52
CA PHE A 118 -1.72 -3.78 10.56
C PHE A 118 -0.50 -2.90 10.83
N ALA A 119 -0.71 -1.60 11.05
CA ALA A 119 0.37 -0.66 11.36
C ALA A 119 1.11 -1.04 12.64
N GLU A 120 0.40 -1.39 13.70
CA GLU A 120 0.99 -1.70 15.00
C GLU A 120 1.61 -3.10 15.06
N GLU A 121 0.88 -4.14 14.60
CA GLU A 121 1.32 -5.53 14.77
C GLU A 121 2.29 -6.02 13.70
N HIS A 122 2.21 -5.49 12.47
CA HIS A 122 3.06 -5.91 11.36
C HIS A 122 4.15 -4.90 11.05
N MET A 123 3.81 -3.62 11.01
CA MET A 123 4.76 -2.55 10.76
C MET A 123 5.52 -2.09 12.01
N ALA A 124 5.12 -2.55 13.21
CA ALA A 124 5.63 -2.06 14.49
C ALA A 124 5.59 -0.52 14.58
N MET A 125 4.58 0.09 13.99
CA MET A 125 4.41 1.53 13.88
C MET A 125 3.19 1.96 14.71
N PRO A 126 3.39 2.55 15.88
CA PRO A 126 2.28 3.07 16.70
C PRO A 126 1.51 4.14 15.93
N VAL A 127 0.19 4.10 16.00
CA VAL A 127 -0.69 5.05 15.33
C VAL A 127 -1.71 5.64 16.29
N ILE A 128 -2.10 6.87 16.01
CA ILE A 128 -3.21 7.54 16.67
C ILE A 128 -4.43 7.39 15.77
N LYS A 129 -5.50 6.82 16.32
CA LYS A 129 -6.80 6.71 15.67
C LYS A 129 -7.60 7.96 15.94
N GLY A 130 -8.23 8.52 14.89
CA GLY A 130 -9.00 9.74 15.04
C GLY A 130 -10.01 9.95 13.91
N TYR A 131 -10.61 11.13 13.94
CA TYR A 131 -11.58 11.61 12.96
C TYR A 131 -11.06 12.88 12.32
N LYS A 132 -11.25 13.02 11.02
CA LYS A 132 -10.93 14.27 10.35
C LYS A 132 -11.98 15.35 10.65
N SER A 133 -11.48 16.56 10.81
CA SER A 133 -12.35 17.76 10.83
C SER A 133 -13.13 17.88 9.51
N GLU A 134 -14.25 18.57 9.54
CA GLU A 134 -15.14 18.69 8.38
C GLU A 134 -14.41 19.23 7.14
N ASN A 135 -13.52 20.19 7.32
CA ASN A 135 -12.76 20.82 6.24
C ASN A 135 -11.70 19.90 5.61
N GLU A 136 -11.31 18.81 6.28
CA GLU A 136 -10.28 17.88 5.80
C GLU A 136 -10.85 16.53 5.33
N ARG A 137 -12.16 16.37 5.39
CA ARG A 137 -12.83 15.16 4.94
C ARG A 137 -12.70 15.00 3.43
N PHE A 138 -12.69 13.74 3.00
CA PHE A 138 -12.81 13.40 1.59
C PHE A 138 -14.12 13.96 1.01
N ALA A 139 -14.06 14.50 -0.21
CA ALA A 139 -15.25 15.07 -0.88
C ALA A 139 -16.33 14.00 -1.06
N GLY A 140 -17.50 14.22 -0.47
CA GLY A 140 -18.62 13.28 -0.43
C GLY A 140 -18.67 12.38 0.79
N ALA A 141 -17.70 12.41 1.68
CA ALA A 141 -17.75 11.69 2.95
C ALA A 141 -18.57 12.45 4.00
N VAL A 142 -19.35 11.71 4.77
CA VAL A 142 -20.04 12.19 5.97
C VAL A 142 -19.08 12.21 7.15
N ASP A 143 -18.32 11.12 7.30
CA ASP A 143 -17.25 10.99 8.29
C ASP A 143 -16.01 10.34 7.68
N THR A 144 -14.84 10.74 8.17
CA THR A 144 -13.55 10.16 7.80
C THR A 144 -12.79 9.75 9.05
N PHE A 145 -12.58 8.45 9.19
CA PHE A 145 -11.67 7.87 10.17
C PHE A 145 -10.26 7.85 9.62
N THR A 146 -9.27 8.15 10.44
CA THR A 146 -7.88 8.18 10.02
C THR A 146 -6.98 7.52 11.04
N ILE A 147 -5.87 6.97 10.58
CA ILE A 147 -4.73 6.61 11.41
C ILE A 147 -3.55 7.51 11.05
N GLU A 148 -2.89 8.05 12.05
CA GLU A 148 -1.74 8.91 11.88
C GLU A 148 -0.57 8.41 12.71
N ALA A 149 0.62 8.35 12.10
CA ALA A 149 1.85 7.94 12.75
C ALA A 149 2.75 9.15 12.99
N LEU A 150 3.46 9.16 14.11
CA LEU A 150 4.47 10.16 14.41
C LEU A 150 5.80 9.72 13.81
N MET A 151 6.36 10.56 12.93
CA MET A 151 7.67 10.31 12.33
C MET A 151 8.81 10.78 13.23
N GLN A 152 10.04 10.35 12.96
CA GLN A 152 11.23 10.69 13.76
C GLN A 152 11.50 12.19 13.82
N ASP A 153 11.08 12.94 12.82
CA ASP A 153 11.18 14.41 12.78
C ASP A 153 10.06 15.13 13.58
N GLY A 154 9.23 14.39 14.28
CA GLY A 154 8.13 14.91 15.09
C GLY A 154 6.88 15.29 14.30
N LYS A 155 6.81 15.03 12.99
CA LYS A 155 5.63 15.31 12.17
C LYS A 155 4.70 14.11 12.12
N ALA A 156 3.40 14.39 12.12
CA ALA A 156 2.38 13.38 11.91
C ALA A 156 2.24 13.05 10.41
N LEU A 157 2.13 11.76 10.09
CA LEU A 157 1.85 11.26 8.75
C LEU A 157 0.54 10.50 8.74
N GLN A 158 -0.41 10.90 7.88
CA GLN A 158 -1.61 10.13 7.62
C GLN A 158 -1.23 8.81 6.94
N ALA A 159 -1.53 7.70 7.58
CA ALA A 159 -1.13 6.37 7.14
C ALA A 159 -2.27 5.57 6.49
N GLY A 160 -3.52 5.87 6.80
CA GLY A 160 -4.69 5.21 6.20
C GLY A 160 -5.97 5.95 6.55
N THR A 161 -6.98 5.77 5.71
CA THR A 161 -8.31 6.35 5.93
C THR A 161 -9.42 5.36 5.66
N SER A 162 -10.53 5.54 6.38
CA SER A 162 -11.78 4.84 6.16
C SER A 162 -12.92 5.85 6.22
N HIS A 163 -13.72 5.88 5.16
CA HIS A 163 -14.77 6.87 4.98
C HIS A 163 -16.14 6.25 5.14
N PHE A 164 -16.99 6.86 5.94
CA PHE A 164 -18.42 6.68 5.87
C PHE A 164 -18.99 7.70 4.89
N LEU A 165 -19.49 7.24 3.76
CA LEU A 165 -19.95 8.09 2.65
C LEU A 165 -21.45 8.43 2.75
N GLY A 166 -22.16 7.86 3.72
CA GLY A 166 -23.59 8.02 3.83
C GLY A 166 -24.30 7.51 2.56
N GLN A 167 -25.21 8.28 2.02
CA GLN A 167 -25.92 8.00 0.76
C GLN A 167 -25.50 8.95 -0.38
N ASN A 168 -24.46 9.73 -0.20
CA ASN A 168 -24.09 10.79 -1.15
C ASN A 168 -23.77 10.24 -2.54
N PHE A 169 -22.94 9.21 -2.64
CA PHE A 169 -22.62 8.56 -3.90
C PHE A 169 -23.79 7.75 -4.45
N ALA A 170 -24.55 7.07 -3.60
CA ALA A 170 -25.75 6.35 -4.00
C ALA A 170 -26.77 7.27 -4.68
N LYS A 171 -26.99 8.45 -4.11
CA LYS A 171 -27.89 9.46 -4.69
C LYS A 171 -27.32 10.07 -5.98
N ALA A 172 -26.03 10.37 -6.01
CA ALA A 172 -25.38 10.94 -7.19
C ALA A 172 -25.42 10.03 -8.41
N PHE A 173 -25.29 8.70 -8.20
CA PHE A 173 -25.30 7.69 -9.26
C PHE A 173 -26.62 6.91 -9.37
N ASP A 174 -27.62 7.27 -8.57
CA ASP A 174 -28.92 6.59 -8.53
C ASP A 174 -28.83 5.10 -8.24
N VAL A 175 -28.07 4.73 -7.21
CA VAL A 175 -27.91 3.35 -6.76
C VAL A 175 -28.89 3.03 -5.66
N LYS A 176 -29.94 2.31 -6.03
CA LYS A 176 -31.04 1.90 -5.18
C LYS A 176 -31.17 0.40 -5.12
N TYR A 177 -31.80 -0.08 -4.08
CA TYR A 177 -32.19 -1.47 -3.95
C TYR A 177 -33.66 -1.59 -3.54
N LEU A 178 -34.27 -2.70 -3.91
CA LEU A 178 -35.60 -3.02 -3.50
C LEU A 178 -35.55 -3.76 -2.13
N THR A 179 -36.20 -3.22 -1.13
CA THR A 179 -36.30 -3.85 0.20
C THR A 179 -37.17 -5.11 0.17
N SER A 180 -37.14 -5.90 1.23
CA SER A 180 -38.03 -7.06 1.40
C SER A 180 -39.52 -6.70 1.38
N GLU A 181 -39.84 -5.41 1.62
CA GLU A 181 -41.19 -4.86 1.59
C GLU A 181 -41.58 -4.21 0.25
N ASN A 182 -40.78 -4.44 -0.80
CA ASN A 182 -40.93 -3.85 -2.13
C ASN A 182 -40.88 -2.29 -2.16
N LYS A 183 -40.05 -1.71 -1.29
CA LYS A 183 -39.77 -0.26 -1.32
C LYS A 183 -38.40 -0.01 -1.89
N GLU A 184 -38.26 1.00 -2.72
CA GLU A 184 -36.94 1.47 -3.18
C GLU A 184 -36.27 2.34 -2.12
N GLU A 185 -35.00 2.02 -1.81
CA GLU A 185 -34.17 2.81 -0.93
C GLU A 185 -32.75 2.97 -1.50
N TYR A 186 -32.10 4.10 -1.24
CA TYR A 186 -30.70 4.28 -1.54
C TYR A 186 -29.83 3.48 -0.58
N VAL A 187 -28.74 2.89 -1.11
CA VAL A 187 -27.77 2.18 -0.29
C VAL A 187 -26.91 3.13 0.53
N TRP A 188 -26.33 2.61 1.59
CA TRP A 188 -25.33 3.28 2.42
C TRP A 188 -23.94 2.80 2.04
N ALA A 189 -22.96 3.70 1.99
CA ALA A 189 -21.69 3.46 1.36
C ALA A 189 -20.51 3.69 2.29
N THR A 190 -19.44 2.91 2.08
CA THR A 190 -18.11 3.17 2.62
C THR A 190 -17.06 3.11 1.52
N SER A 191 -15.94 3.81 1.74
CA SER A 191 -14.70 3.57 1.03
C SER A 191 -13.52 3.66 1.99
N TRP A 192 -12.49 2.87 1.78
CA TRP A 192 -11.33 2.82 2.65
C TRP A 192 -10.09 2.41 1.85
N GLY A 193 -8.92 2.86 2.29
CA GLY A 193 -7.71 2.60 1.55
C GLY A 193 -6.42 2.88 2.30
N VAL A 194 -5.39 2.16 1.87
CA VAL A 194 -3.98 2.38 2.19
C VAL A 194 -3.14 2.28 0.93
N SER A 195 -2.07 3.04 0.85
CA SER A 195 -1.23 3.13 -0.34
C SER A 195 0.21 2.74 -0.05
N THR A 196 1.04 2.77 -1.08
CA THR A 196 2.50 2.65 -0.97
C THR A 196 3.14 3.72 -0.08
N ARG A 197 2.40 4.74 0.36
CA ARG A 197 2.81 5.65 1.43
C ARG A 197 3.22 4.90 2.71
N LEU A 198 2.63 3.74 2.98
CA LEU A 198 3.01 2.90 4.12
C LEU A 198 4.48 2.45 4.05
N ILE A 199 5.04 2.25 2.88
CA ILE A 199 6.47 1.95 2.70
C ILE A 199 7.31 3.15 3.16
N GLY A 200 6.95 4.35 2.75
CA GLY A 200 7.60 5.58 3.22
C GLY A 200 7.47 5.76 4.73
N ALA A 201 6.28 5.52 5.28
CA ALA A 201 6.04 5.58 6.72
C ALA A 201 6.91 4.58 7.50
N LEU A 202 7.03 3.35 7.01
CA LEU A 202 7.89 2.31 7.59
C LEU A 202 9.36 2.75 7.63
N ILE A 203 9.87 3.27 6.52
CA ILE A 203 11.24 3.76 6.41
C ILE A 203 11.47 4.93 7.37
N MET A 204 10.57 5.90 7.40
CA MET A 204 10.69 7.09 8.26
C MET A 204 10.53 6.77 9.75
N THR A 205 9.87 5.67 10.09
CA THR A 205 9.68 5.25 11.48
C THR A 205 10.90 4.51 12.02
N HIS A 206 11.48 3.60 11.24
CA HIS A 206 12.44 2.62 11.76
C HIS A 206 13.85 2.75 11.18
N SER A 207 14.00 3.23 9.95
CA SER A 207 15.28 3.22 9.24
C SER A 207 16.19 4.37 9.66
N ASP A 208 17.47 4.23 9.40
CA ASP A 208 18.51 5.19 9.71
C ASP A 208 19.48 5.36 8.52
N ASP A 209 20.58 6.08 8.73
CA ASP A 209 21.59 6.35 7.69
C ASP A 209 22.40 5.11 7.28
N GLN A 210 22.31 4.01 8.01
CA GLN A 210 22.96 2.73 7.70
C GLN A 210 22.14 1.88 6.72
N GLY A 211 20.84 2.08 6.68
CA GLY A 211 19.95 1.38 5.78
C GLY A 211 18.54 1.20 6.31
N LEU A 212 17.84 0.23 5.70
CA LEU A 212 16.50 -0.14 6.14
C LEU A 212 16.54 -0.88 7.48
N VAL A 213 15.57 -0.59 8.33
CA VAL A 213 15.25 -1.38 9.50
C VAL A 213 13.83 -1.91 9.31
N LEU A 214 13.70 -3.21 9.06
CA LEU A 214 12.41 -3.84 8.79
C LEU A 214 11.93 -4.64 9.99
N PRO A 215 10.68 -4.43 10.43
CA PRO A 215 10.06 -5.32 11.41
C PRO A 215 10.07 -6.76 10.90
N PRO A 216 10.37 -7.76 11.75
CA PRO A 216 10.48 -9.16 11.31
C PRO A 216 9.26 -9.69 10.56
N LYS A 217 8.05 -9.29 10.95
CA LYS A 217 6.81 -9.72 10.28
C LYS A 217 6.69 -9.23 8.83
N LEU A 218 7.36 -8.14 8.45
CA LEU A 218 7.35 -7.58 7.09
C LEU A 218 8.61 -7.89 6.30
N ALA A 219 9.68 -8.33 6.95
CA ALA A 219 10.94 -8.60 6.28
C ALA A 219 10.82 -9.80 5.33
N PRO A 220 11.09 -9.63 4.01
CA PRO A 220 11.08 -10.75 3.06
C PRO A 220 12.10 -11.82 3.40
N ILE A 221 13.24 -11.39 3.96
CA ILE A 221 14.28 -12.25 4.51
C ILE A 221 14.40 -11.90 5.98
N GLN A 222 13.97 -12.81 6.85
CA GLN A 222 14.02 -12.58 8.30
C GLN A 222 15.40 -12.94 8.88
N VAL A 223 16.02 -13.96 8.32
CA VAL A 223 17.36 -14.41 8.71
C VAL A 223 18.22 -14.62 7.47
N VAL A 224 19.40 -14.05 7.45
CA VAL A 224 20.41 -14.38 6.45
C VAL A 224 21.58 -15.10 7.10
N ILE A 225 22.02 -16.20 6.49
CA ILE A 225 23.21 -16.95 6.90
C ILE A 225 24.34 -16.62 5.94
N VAL A 226 25.44 -16.13 6.48
CA VAL A 226 26.64 -15.76 5.72
C VAL A 226 27.79 -16.67 6.11
N PRO A 227 28.20 -17.59 5.22
CA PRO A 227 29.42 -18.40 5.39
C PRO A 227 30.68 -17.53 5.37
N ILE A 228 31.62 -17.78 6.33
CA ILE A 228 32.82 -16.99 6.52
C ILE A 228 34.07 -17.89 6.44
N PRO A 229 35.09 -17.56 5.64
CA PRO A 229 35.14 -16.46 4.67
C PRO A 229 34.38 -16.75 3.37
N LYS A 230 34.06 -18.01 3.13
CA LYS A 230 33.31 -18.51 1.97
C LYS A 230 32.59 -19.83 2.30
N PRO A 231 31.63 -20.26 1.49
CA PRO A 231 31.00 -21.59 1.66
C PRO A 231 32.04 -22.74 1.60
N THR A 232 32.03 -23.57 2.62
CA THR A 232 32.72 -24.88 2.65
C THR A 232 31.68 -25.95 2.91
N GLU A 233 31.98 -27.20 2.63
CA GLU A 233 31.03 -28.31 2.83
C GLU A 233 30.54 -28.37 4.29
N GLU A 234 31.48 -28.30 5.26
CA GLU A 234 31.17 -28.30 6.68
C GLU A 234 30.27 -27.12 7.11
N ILE A 235 30.58 -25.89 6.67
CA ILE A 235 29.80 -24.72 6.94
C ILE A 235 28.41 -24.85 6.35
N MET A 236 28.30 -25.34 5.11
CA MET A 236 27.03 -25.48 4.42
C MET A 236 26.14 -26.56 5.03
N GLU A 237 26.72 -27.64 5.59
CA GLU A 237 25.98 -28.67 6.31
C GLU A 237 25.25 -28.03 7.55
N VAL A 238 25.99 -27.27 8.35
CA VAL A 238 25.40 -26.55 9.51
C VAL A 238 24.41 -25.49 9.08
N ALA A 239 24.72 -24.69 8.06
CA ALA A 239 23.82 -23.68 7.51
C ALA A 239 22.49 -24.27 7.04
N ASN A 240 22.55 -25.41 6.34
CA ASN A 240 21.37 -26.12 5.86
C ASN A 240 20.53 -26.70 7.01
N LYS A 241 21.18 -27.22 8.05
CA LYS A 241 20.50 -27.70 9.27
C LYS A 241 19.74 -26.56 9.94
N ILE A 242 20.41 -25.42 10.22
CA ILE A 242 19.80 -24.25 10.83
C ILE A 242 18.64 -23.72 9.95
N THR A 243 18.85 -23.66 8.64
CA THR A 243 17.82 -23.24 7.69
C THR A 243 16.57 -24.11 7.78
N LYS A 244 16.73 -25.43 7.84
CA LYS A 244 15.62 -26.37 7.98
C LYS A 244 14.85 -26.18 9.28
N GLU A 245 15.55 -25.99 10.38
CA GLU A 245 14.95 -25.78 11.70
C GLU A 245 14.18 -24.45 11.78
N LEU A 246 14.75 -23.37 11.23
CA LEU A 246 14.09 -22.05 11.19
C LEU A 246 12.88 -22.04 10.28
N LYS A 247 12.98 -22.64 9.08
CA LYS A 247 11.85 -22.77 8.16
C LYS A 247 10.71 -23.60 8.74
N ALA A 248 11.00 -24.62 9.52
CA ALA A 248 9.99 -25.40 10.23
C ALA A 248 9.20 -24.58 11.26
N LYS A 249 9.77 -23.45 11.72
CA LYS A 249 9.12 -22.47 12.61
C LYS A 249 8.45 -21.31 11.83
N GLY A 250 8.38 -21.38 10.50
CA GLY A 250 7.79 -20.33 9.66
C GLY A 250 8.69 -19.12 9.42
N ILE A 251 9.99 -19.23 9.72
CA ILE A 251 10.94 -18.12 9.55
C ILE A 251 11.54 -18.19 8.13
N SER A 252 11.54 -17.07 7.41
CA SER A 252 12.17 -16.97 6.10
C SER A 252 13.69 -16.84 6.23
N VAL A 253 14.41 -17.74 5.59
CA VAL A 253 15.88 -17.82 5.68
C VAL A 253 16.50 -17.82 4.30
N LYS A 254 17.53 -17.00 4.14
CA LYS A 254 18.42 -17.01 2.98
C LYS A 254 19.81 -17.43 3.39
N VAL A 255 20.41 -18.38 2.68
CA VAL A 255 21.84 -18.69 2.78
C VAL A 255 22.55 -17.99 1.62
N ASP A 256 23.56 -17.16 1.91
CA ASP A 256 24.34 -16.48 0.88
C ASP A 256 25.50 -17.37 0.43
N THR A 257 25.33 -18.00 -0.71
CA THR A 257 26.33 -18.90 -1.33
C THR A 257 27.24 -18.20 -2.33
N ASP A 258 27.12 -16.90 -2.54
CA ASP A 258 27.99 -16.16 -3.48
C ASP A 258 29.41 -16.05 -2.90
N ASP A 259 30.36 -16.78 -3.48
CA ASP A 259 31.75 -16.82 -3.05
C ASP A 259 32.62 -15.68 -3.66
N ARG A 260 32.06 -14.89 -4.57
CA ARG A 260 32.74 -13.75 -5.21
C ARG A 260 32.81 -12.52 -4.31
N LYS A 261 31.88 -12.43 -3.35
CA LYS A 261 31.79 -11.30 -2.41
C LYS A 261 32.46 -11.62 -1.08
N ARG A 262 33.21 -10.66 -0.53
CA ARG A 262 33.79 -10.79 0.80
C ARG A 262 32.73 -10.68 1.89
N PRO A 263 32.90 -11.30 3.06
CA PRO A 263 31.94 -11.25 4.16
C PRO A 263 31.53 -9.85 4.56
N GLY A 264 32.46 -8.92 4.70
CA GLY A 264 32.16 -7.54 5.06
C GLY A 264 31.24 -6.81 4.07
N PHE A 265 31.40 -7.07 2.77
CA PHE A 265 30.49 -6.57 1.74
C PHE A 265 29.07 -7.16 1.90
N LYS A 266 28.97 -8.45 2.14
CA LYS A 266 27.69 -9.12 2.38
C LYS A 266 26.99 -8.57 3.63
N PHE A 267 27.73 -8.32 4.69
CA PHE A 267 27.19 -7.74 5.92
C PHE A 267 26.57 -6.37 5.65
N ALA A 268 27.29 -5.48 5.01
CA ALA A 268 26.78 -4.16 4.64
C ALA A 268 25.58 -4.22 3.68
N GLU A 269 25.61 -5.16 2.72
CA GLU A 269 24.51 -5.36 1.78
C GLU A 269 23.20 -5.77 2.50
N TYR A 270 23.26 -6.72 3.44
CA TYR A 270 22.10 -7.18 4.17
C TYR A 270 21.64 -6.20 5.25
N GLU A 271 22.55 -5.44 5.83
CA GLU A 271 22.23 -4.34 6.72
C GLU A 271 21.48 -3.23 5.97
N MET A 272 21.96 -2.83 4.79
CA MET A 272 21.26 -1.86 3.92
C MET A 272 19.85 -2.34 3.52
N LYS A 273 19.69 -3.65 3.29
CA LYS A 273 18.39 -4.27 2.95
C LYS A 273 17.46 -4.46 4.14
N GLY A 274 17.90 -4.16 5.35
CA GLY A 274 17.09 -4.28 6.56
C GLY A 274 16.78 -5.70 6.98
N VAL A 275 17.63 -6.67 6.68
CA VAL A 275 17.46 -8.05 7.16
C VAL A 275 17.57 -8.08 8.69
N PRO A 276 16.54 -8.51 9.44
CA PRO A 276 16.51 -8.36 10.90
C PRO A 276 17.60 -9.12 11.63
N VAL A 277 17.97 -10.31 11.15
CA VAL A 277 18.96 -11.15 11.82
C VAL A 277 19.96 -11.68 10.81
N ARG A 278 21.24 -11.52 11.11
CA ARG A 278 22.35 -12.11 10.36
C ARG A 278 23.06 -13.15 11.20
N LEU A 279 23.27 -14.34 10.64
CA LEU A 279 24.09 -15.40 11.22
C LEU A 279 25.40 -15.53 10.45
N GLY A 280 26.52 -15.25 11.09
CA GLY A 280 27.86 -15.51 10.56
C GLY A 280 28.31 -16.93 10.98
N ILE A 281 28.74 -17.75 10.02
CA ILE A 281 29.23 -19.10 10.30
C ILE A 281 30.62 -19.25 9.72
N GLY A 282 31.62 -19.31 10.59
CA GLY A 282 33.01 -19.58 10.26
C GLY A 282 33.55 -20.87 10.88
N ALA A 283 34.69 -21.37 10.38
CA ALA A 283 35.32 -22.58 10.91
C ALA A 283 35.68 -22.48 12.40
N ARG A 284 36.05 -21.28 12.89
CA ARG A 284 36.35 -21.03 14.30
C ARG A 284 35.14 -21.15 15.20
N ASP A 285 33.98 -20.71 14.68
CA ASP A 285 32.70 -20.74 15.41
C ASP A 285 32.17 -22.16 15.47
N LEU A 286 32.30 -22.91 14.36
CA LEU A 286 31.94 -24.33 14.30
C LEU A 286 32.75 -25.16 15.28
N ALA A 287 34.06 -24.93 15.38
CA ALA A 287 34.93 -25.59 16.35
C ALA A 287 34.52 -25.40 17.80
N LYS A 288 33.81 -24.29 18.09
CA LYS A 288 33.26 -23.96 19.41
C LYS A 288 31.78 -24.35 19.57
N GLY A 289 31.14 -24.86 18.52
CA GLY A 289 29.72 -25.16 18.52
C GLY A 289 28.81 -23.95 18.61
N VAL A 290 29.24 -22.79 18.09
CA VAL A 290 28.52 -21.52 18.13
C VAL A 290 28.38 -20.90 16.74
N VAL A 291 27.48 -19.92 16.59
CA VAL A 291 27.38 -19.03 15.42
C VAL A 291 27.39 -17.58 15.92
N GLU A 292 27.89 -16.68 15.09
CA GLU A 292 27.77 -15.24 15.34
C GLU A 292 26.36 -14.78 14.98
N VAL A 293 25.72 -14.00 15.87
CA VAL A 293 24.40 -13.40 15.65
C VAL A 293 24.52 -11.88 15.70
N ALA A 294 24.04 -11.21 14.67
CA ALA A 294 23.98 -9.76 14.61
C ALA A 294 22.61 -9.30 14.13
#